data_a5d43ef84ea98822627c0d7e74c4e3fc
#
_entry.id   a5d43ef84ea98822627c0d7e74c4e3fc
#
_cell.length_a   1.000
_cell.length_b   1.000
_cell.length_c   1.000
_cell.angle_alpha   90.00
_cell.angle_beta   90.00
_cell.angle_gamma   90.00
#
_symmetry.space_group_name_H-M   'P 1'
#
loop_
_entity.id
_entity.type
_entity.pdbx_description
1 polymer ?
#
loop_
_entity_poly.entity_id
_entity_poly.type
_entity_poly.pdbx_seq_one_letter_code
_entity_poly.pdbx_strand_id
1 'polypeptide(L)'
;MALSSRNARLSAEERENALKISQTLFKSRTFAATHTVSETLKFVEDAIAAVPGLRLEYFEIVDGNTLQKVDNWNQTSYVVGCITVFCGDVRLIDNIKYKES
;
A
#
# COMPACT_ATOMS: atom_id res chain seq x y z
N MET A 1 8.62 -0.07 -10.96
CA MET A 1 8.15 -1.41 -10.70
C MET A 1 8.92 -2.41 -11.53
N ALA A 2 9.47 -3.38 -10.90
CA ALA A 2 10.09 -4.45 -11.64
C ALA A 2 8.99 -5.23 -12.32
N LEU A 3 8.83 -5.03 -13.59
CA LEU A 3 7.91 -5.81 -14.34
C LEU A 3 8.50 -7.14 -14.60
N SER A 4 7.98 -8.10 -13.93
CA SER A 4 8.28 -9.44 -14.32
C SER A 4 7.37 -9.82 -15.46
N SER A 5 7.69 -10.88 -16.15
CA SER A 5 6.84 -11.43 -17.18
C SER A 5 5.44 -11.79 -16.67
N ARG A 6 5.27 -11.87 -15.38
CA ARG A 6 3.97 -12.16 -14.77
C ARG A 6 2.94 -11.05 -14.98
N ASN A 7 3.39 -9.82 -15.10
CA ASN A 7 2.46 -8.72 -15.36
C ASN A 7 1.78 -8.88 -16.72
N ALA A 8 2.45 -9.53 -17.66
CA ALA A 8 1.85 -9.78 -18.95
C ALA A 8 0.73 -10.82 -18.89
N ARG A 9 0.62 -11.54 -17.79
CA ARG A 9 -0.40 -12.58 -17.61
C ARG A 9 -1.66 -12.07 -16.93
N LEU A 10 -1.62 -10.85 -16.41
CA LEU A 10 -2.80 -10.29 -15.77
C LEU A 10 -3.85 -9.98 -16.82
N SER A 11 -5.09 -10.29 -16.52
CA SER A 11 -6.22 -9.87 -17.33
C SER A 11 -6.36 -8.35 -17.26
N ALA A 12 -7.14 -7.77 -18.17
CA ALA A 12 -7.41 -6.34 -18.14
C ALA A 12 -8.02 -5.92 -16.80
N GLU A 13 -8.93 -6.73 -16.26
CA GLU A 13 -9.56 -6.47 -14.97
C GLU A 13 -8.53 -6.50 -13.83
N GLU A 14 -7.64 -7.48 -13.86
CA GLU A 14 -6.60 -7.58 -12.83
C GLU A 14 -5.63 -6.42 -12.90
N ARG A 15 -5.32 -5.92 -14.09
CA ARG A 15 -4.49 -4.73 -14.25
C ARG A 15 -5.14 -3.49 -13.68
N GLU A 16 -6.44 -3.32 -13.90
CA GLU A 16 -7.20 -2.22 -13.31
C GLU A 16 -7.17 -2.30 -11.80
N ASN A 17 -7.35 -3.50 -11.24
CA ASN A 17 -7.32 -3.69 -9.82
C ASN A 17 -5.94 -3.39 -9.24
N ALA A 18 -4.88 -3.76 -9.95
CA ALA A 18 -3.52 -3.44 -9.54
C ALA A 18 -3.28 -1.93 -9.52
N LEU A 19 -3.82 -1.20 -10.50
CA LEU A 19 -3.75 0.25 -10.52
C LEU A 19 -4.46 0.87 -9.32
N LYS A 20 -5.56 0.27 -8.89
CA LYS A 20 -6.30 0.77 -7.72
C LYS A 20 -5.46 0.68 -6.45
N ILE A 21 -4.58 -0.29 -6.34
CA ILE A 21 -3.65 -0.40 -5.21
C ILE A 21 -2.74 0.83 -5.19
N SER A 22 -2.09 1.15 -6.31
CA SER A 22 -1.23 2.33 -6.41
C SER A 22 -1.99 3.61 -6.11
N GLN A 23 -3.19 3.74 -6.67
CA GLN A 23 -4.02 4.92 -6.45
C GLN A 23 -4.42 5.05 -4.98
N THR A 24 -4.73 3.94 -4.33
CA THR A 24 -5.08 3.93 -2.91
C THR A 24 -3.89 4.41 -2.07
N LEU A 25 -2.70 3.93 -2.38
CA LEU A 25 -1.50 4.36 -1.67
C LEU A 25 -1.25 5.86 -1.86
N PHE A 26 -1.42 6.36 -3.08
CA PHE A 26 -1.29 7.79 -3.36
C PHE A 26 -2.28 8.60 -2.53
N LYS A 27 -3.53 8.17 -2.50
CA LYS A 27 -4.56 8.85 -1.70
C LYS A 27 -4.23 8.78 -0.22
N SER A 28 -3.69 7.67 0.25
CA SER A 28 -3.32 7.51 1.65
C SER A 28 -2.21 8.48 2.04
N ARG A 29 -1.32 8.81 1.12
CA ARG A 29 -0.26 9.77 1.38
C ARG A 29 -0.84 11.16 1.66
N THR A 30 -1.81 11.58 0.88
CA THR A 30 -2.52 12.84 1.12
C THR A 30 -3.30 12.79 2.43
N PHE A 31 -3.98 11.68 2.66
CA PHE A 31 -4.74 11.46 3.89
C PHE A 31 -3.84 11.54 5.12
N ALA A 32 -2.65 10.95 5.03
CA ALA A 32 -1.70 10.92 6.13
C ALA A 32 -1.22 12.30 6.57
N ALA A 33 -1.29 13.28 5.68
CA ALA A 33 -0.87 14.64 5.99
C ALA A 33 -1.72 15.26 7.10
N THR A 34 -2.95 14.80 7.27
CA THR A 34 -3.89 15.35 8.26
C THR A 34 -4.44 14.32 9.24
N HIS A 35 -3.94 13.08 9.18
CA HIS A 35 -4.45 11.98 10.00
C HIS A 35 -3.30 11.21 10.65
N THR A 36 -3.63 10.36 11.60
CA THR A 36 -2.63 9.55 12.30
C THR A 36 -2.22 8.34 11.48
N VAL A 37 -1.14 7.69 11.91
CA VAL A 37 -0.69 6.42 11.33
C VAL A 37 -1.81 5.39 11.40
N SER A 38 -2.44 5.25 12.55
CA SER A 38 -3.53 4.29 12.76
C SER A 38 -4.70 4.54 11.82
N GLU A 39 -5.08 5.80 11.64
CA GLU A 39 -6.15 6.17 10.74
C GLU A 39 -5.79 5.88 9.28
N THR A 40 -4.54 6.12 8.92
CA THR A 40 -4.06 5.85 7.57
C THR A 40 -4.05 4.36 7.26
N LEU A 41 -3.64 3.53 8.22
CA LEU A 41 -3.70 2.08 8.07
C LEU A 41 -5.12 1.63 7.77
N LYS A 42 -6.07 2.12 8.55
CA LYS A 42 -7.47 1.76 8.36
C LYS A 42 -8.01 2.26 7.03
N PHE A 43 -7.63 3.45 6.62
CA PHE A 43 -8.04 4.01 5.34
C PHE A 43 -7.66 3.08 4.19
N VAL A 44 -6.42 2.61 4.17
CA VAL A 44 -5.93 1.71 3.11
C VAL A 44 -6.63 0.35 3.19
N GLU A 45 -6.75 -0.20 4.39
CA GLU A 45 -7.42 -1.49 4.57
C GLU A 45 -8.86 -1.45 4.06
N ASP A 46 -9.59 -0.43 4.44
CA ASP A 46 -10.99 -0.27 4.02
C ASP A 46 -11.10 -0.05 2.51
N ALA A 47 -10.20 0.74 1.95
CA ALA A 47 -10.22 1.04 0.52
C ALA A 47 -9.95 -0.22 -0.31
N ILE A 48 -9.00 -1.04 0.11
CA ILE A 48 -8.69 -2.29 -0.59
C ILE A 48 -9.84 -3.29 -0.42
N ALA A 49 -10.40 -3.39 0.78
CA ALA A 49 -11.50 -4.29 1.04
C ALA A 49 -12.75 -3.96 0.23
N ALA A 50 -12.90 -2.71 -0.18
CA ALA A 50 -14.03 -2.27 -0.99
C ALA A 50 -13.90 -2.65 -2.46
N VAL A 51 -12.74 -3.11 -2.91
CA VAL A 51 -12.50 -3.45 -4.31
C VAL A 51 -12.76 -4.95 -4.52
N PRO A 52 -13.76 -5.33 -5.32
CA PRO A 52 -13.99 -6.74 -5.64
C PRO A 52 -12.77 -7.30 -6.37
N GLY A 53 -12.38 -8.51 -6.01
CA GLY A 53 -11.24 -9.17 -6.63
C GLY A 53 -9.91 -8.90 -5.94
N LEU A 54 -9.85 -8.00 -4.99
CA LEU A 54 -8.66 -7.76 -4.19
C LEU A 54 -8.85 -8.30 -2.78
N ARG A 55 -7.80 -8.94 -2.27
CA ARG A 55 -7.78 -9.43 -0.90
C ARG A 55 -6.48 -8.98 -0.25
N LEU A 56 -6.60 -8.13 0.76
CA LEU A 56 -5.44 -7.61 1.46
C LEU A 56 -4.80 -8.71 2.31
N GLU A 57 -3.54 -8.96 2.09
CA GLU A 57 -2.77 -9.85 2.96
C GLU A 57 -2.25 -9.08 4.15
N TYR A 58 -1.55 -7.97 3.91
CA TYR A 58 -1.16 -7.06 4.98
C TYR A 58 -0.83 -5.68 4.43
N PHE A 59 -0.89 -4.71 5.31
CA PHE A 59 -0.38 -3.36 5.06
C PHE A 59 0.26 -2.87 6.34
N GLU A 60 1.52 -2.46 6.26
CA GLU A 60 2.26 -1.98 7.41
C GLU A 60 2.92 -0.64 7.09
N ILE A 61 2.97 0.24 8.09
CA ILE A 61 3.68 1.51 8.00
C ILE A 61 4.88 1.38 8.93
N VAL A 62 6.07 1.50 8.35
CA VAL A 62 7.31 1.18 9.04
C VAL A 62 8.36 2.28 8.84
N ASP A 63 9.38 2.26 9.71
CA ASP A 63 10.57 3.07 9.53
C ASP A 63 11.32 2.53 8.32
N GLY A 64 11.64 3.40 7.37
CA GLY A 64 12.32 3.01 6.15
C GLY A 64 13.76 2.54 6.36
N ASN A 65 14.35 2.83 7.51
CA ASN A 65 15.72 2.41 7.82
C ASN A 65 15.78 1.09 8.57
N THR A 66 14.86 0.87 9.50
CA THR A 66 14.89 -0.30 10.39
C THR A 66 13.81 -1.32 10.08
N LEU A 67 12.81 -0.94 9.30
CA LEU A 67 11.63 -1.75 8.98
C LEU A 67 10.78 -2.09 10.20
N GLN A 68 10.95 -1.35 11.29
CA GLN A 68 10.12 -1.51 12.48
C GLN A 68 8.84 -0.69 12.33
N LYS A 69 7.75 -1.21 12.85
CA LYS A 69 6.47 -0.50 12.79
C LYS A 69 6.54 0.83 13.50
N VAL A 70 5.94 1.84 12.91
CA VAL A 70 5.83 3.16 13.53
C VAL A 70 4.39 3.40 13.96
N ASP A 71 4.24 4.05 15.12
CA ASP A 71 2.92 4.36 15.67
C ASP A 71 2.54 5.81 15.42
N ASN A 72 3.52 6.64 15.08
CA ASN A 72 3.24 8.03 14.80
C ASN A 72 4.27 8.60 13.83
N TRP A 73 3.84 9.61 13.07
CA TRP A 73 4.67 10.18 12.00
C TRP A 73 5.95 10.83 12.49
N ASN A 74 5.98 11.28 13.74
CA ASN A 74 7.15 11.96 14.28
C ASN A 74 8.18 11.02 14.90
N GLN A 75 7.90 9.73 14.87
CA GLN A 75 8.78 8.73 15.46
C GLN A 75 10.10 8.61 14.70
N THR A 76 10.06 8.84 13.40
CA THR A 76 11.24 8.79 12.55
C THR A 76 11.10 9.78 11.41
N SER A 77 12.22 10.08 10.76
CA SER A 77 12.23 10.98 9.60
C SER A 77 11.98 10.26 8.27
N TYR A 78 11.92 8.94 8.27
CA TYR A 78 11.73 8.16 7.04
C TYR A 78 10.68 7.09 7.27
N VAL A 79 9.49 7.30 6.72
CA VAL A 79 8.34 6.40 6.93
C VAL A 79 7.86 5.88 5.59
N VAL A 80 7.72 4.57 5.49
CA VAL A 80 7.24 3.90 4.28
C VAL A 80 6.07 2.98 4.61
N GLY A 81 5.16 2.83 3.66
CA GLY A 81 4.09 1.84 3.75
C GLY A 81 4.39 0.69 2.81
N CYS A 82 4.20 -0.53 3.30
CA CYS A 82 4.38 -1.75 2.51
C CYS A 82 3.07 -2.51 2.48
N ILE A 83 2.61 -2.86 1.30
CA ILE A 83 1.33 -3.54 1.13
C ILE A 83 1.51 -4.81 0.29
N THR A 84 0.79 -5.85 0.67
CA THR A 84 0.68 -7.07 -0.13
C THR A 84 -0.79 -7.41 -0.29
N VAL A 85 -1.20 -7.58 -1.53
CA VAL A 85 -2.59 -7.81 -1.89
C VAL A 85 -2.67 -8.96 -2.89
N PHE A 86 -3.63 -9.84 -2.71
CA PHE A 86 -3.93 -10.86 -3.72
C PHE A 86 -4.94 -10.32 -4.71
N CYS A 87 -4.61 -10.46 -6.00
CA CYS A 87 -5.51 -10.16 -7.09
C CYS A 87 -5.74 -11.47 -7.83
N GLY A 88 -6.84 -12.16 -7.53
CA GLY A 88 -7.03 -13.52 -7.97
C GLY A 88 -5.93 -14.42 -7.39
N ASP A 89 -5.19 -15.10 -8.25
CA ASP A 89 -4.08 -15.97 -7.86
C ASP A 89 -2.73 -15.26 -7.83
N VAL A 90 -2.73 -13.96 -8.13
CA VAL A 90 -1.49 -13.18 -8.23
C VAL A 90 -1.28 -12.38 -6.96
N ARG A 91 -0.11 -12.50 -6.37
CA ARG A 91 0.29 -11.73 -5.20
C ARG A 91 0.99 -10.46 -5.66
N LEU A 92 0.42 -9.32 -5.32
CA LEU A 92 0.94 -8.01 -5.70
C LEU A 92 1.54 -7.32 -4.48
N ILE A 93 2.74 -6.77 -4.66
CA ILE A 93 3.45 -6.06 -3.60
C ILE A 93 3.75 -4.66 -4.08
N ASP A 94 3.48 -3.68 -3.24
CA ASP A 94 3.76 -2.28 -3.55
C ASP A 94 4.22 -1.57 -2.29
N ASN A 95 4.76 -0.39 -2.44
CA ASN A 95 5.15 0.43 -1.31
C ASN A 95 5.02 1.92 -1.65
N ILE A 96 5.00 2.74 -0.60
CA ILE A 96 4.89 4.18 -0.75
C ILE A 96 5.68 4.87 0.37
N LYS A 97 6.31 5.98 0.05
CA LYS A 97 7.00 6.80 1.05
C LYS A 97 6.04 7.86 1.57
N TYR A 98 5.80 7.83 2.87
CA TYR A 98 4.96 8.84 3.52
C TYR A 98 5.78 10.02 3.98
N LYS A 99 7.00 9.76 4.41
CA LYS A 99 7.88 10.78 4.94
C LYS A 99 9.31 10.46 4.53
N GLU A 100 10.02 11.44 4.06
CA GLU A 100 11.40 11.27 3.59
C GLU A 100 12.20 12.48 4.05
N SER A 101 13.31 12.22 4.74
CA SER A 101 14.16 13.31 5.21
C SER A 101 15.11 13.79 4.12
#